data_614037abc75c81fdd535d26439e30fc6
#
_entry.id   614037abc75c81fdd535d26439e30fc6
#
_cell.length_a   1.000
_cell.length_b   1.000
_cell.length_c   1.000
_cell.angle_alpha   90.00
_cell.angle_beta   90.00
_cell.angle_gamma   90.00
#
_symmetry.space_group_name_H-M   'P 1'
#
loop_
_entity.id
_entity.type
_entity.pdbx_description
1 polymer ?
#
loop_
_entity_poly.entity_id
_entity_poly.type
_entity_poly.pdbx_seq_one_letter_code
_entity_poly.pdbx_strand_id
1 'polypeptide(L)'
;MKSRILYILCFLVFLCQPVYSMKVSGLYEATISVSDESEPKRSIALRKALAKVLIKVTGDRNINKNTSANLLIQRSEQFVQQYRYNQSTNEWGQNKSISQLWVQFDEDALNGALKTYGINVWGKERPSILVWLVCQKDKNRFFASLERSFEYLSIMEDRASARGIRLLFPLLDLQDTSLISVADIWGSFKEPVLKASERYQSDAILSGKFTQILPALWESKWSMYLGGEVVNWTSQSEVADIVLEEGIDELIDKLVSRYTNIQKQDFESIEILISDINTIDNYAETFSYLKSLQSVTRVSVKQVSPNHIVFELIGEQGVDGIQQAIALGKKLQSIEGSDNMEYRLLP
;
A
#
# COMPACT_ATOMS: atom_id res chain seq x y z
N MET A 1 -0.02 -51.01 -4.06
CA MET A 1 0.05 -50.07 -2.91
C MET A 1 1.08 -48.96 -3.10
N LYS A 2 2.30 -49.24 -3.53
CA LYS A 2 3.38 -48.21 -3.71
C LYS A 2 3.05 -47.08 -4.72
N SER A 3 2.33 -47.38 -5.79
CA SER A 3 1.94 -46.38 -6.80
C SER A 3 0.91 -45.36 -6.27
N ARG A 4 -0.07 -45.76 -5.45
CA ARG A 4 -1.06 -44.86 -4.88
C ARG A 4 -0.50 -43.87 -3.85
N ILE A 5 0.54 -44.28 -3.11
CA ILE A 5 1.25 -43.42 -2.14
C ILE A 5 2.03 -42.34 -2.88
N LEU A 6 2.61 -42.64 -4.05
CA LEU A 6 3.36 -41.68 -4.84
C LEU A 6 2.44 -40.58 -5.39
N TYR A 7 1.21 -40.88 -5.81
CA TYR A 7 0.23 -39.87 -6.27
C TYR A 7 -0.28 -38.98 -5.13
N ILE A 8 -0.44 -39.51 -3.91
CA ILE A 8 -0.84 -38.72 -2.74
C ILE A 8 0.30 -37.78 -2.32
N LEU A 9 1.56 -38.22 -2.41
CA LEU A 9 2.72 -37.39 -2.10
C LEU A 9 2.90 -36.26 -3.13
N CYS A 10 2.68 -36.51 -4.44
CA CYS A 10 2.69 -35.47 -5.47
C CYS A 10 1.54 -34.47 -5.30
N PHE A 11 0.37 -34.87 -4.80
CA PHE A 11 -0.77 -33.97 -4.60
C PHE A 11 -0.55 -33.04 -3.40
N LEU A 12 0.18 -33.49 -2.36
CA LEU A 12 0.50 -32.66 -1.19
C LEU A 12 1.52 -31.53 -1.49
N VAL A 13 2.41 -31.73 -2.46
CA VAL A 13 3.42 -30.72 -2.83
C VAL A 13 2.80 -29.53 -3.59
N PHE A 14 1.61 -29.69 -4.16
CA PHE A 14 0.91 -28.59 -4.90
C PHE A 14 0.16 -27.60 -4.00
N LEU A 15 0.08 -27.85 -2.69
CA LEU A 15 -0.68 -26.99 -1.75
C LEU A 15 0.17 -25.90 -1.06
N CYS A 16 1.49 -25.90 -1.24
CA CYS A 16 2.35 -24.83 -0.76
C CYS A 16 2.55 -23.77 -1.87
N GLN A 17 1.56 -22.91 -2.07
CA GLN A 17 1.77 -21.67 -2.82
C GLN A 17 2.45 -20.68 -1.89
N PRO A 18 3.63 -20.15 -2.23
CA PRO A 18 4.25 -19.10 -1.42
C PRO A 18 3.35 -17.87 -1.45
N VAL A 19 2.90 -17.42 -0.29
CA VAL A 19 2.21 -16.14 -0.14
C VAL A 19 3.26 -15.04 -0.28
N TYR A 20 3.30 -14.44 -1.46
CA TYR A 20 4.16 -13.28 -1.67
C TYR A 20 3.56 -12.05 -0.99
N SER A 21 4.27 -11.48 -0.02
CA SER A 21 4.02 -10.11 0.43
C SER A 21 4.12 -9.16 -0.77
N MET A 22 3.08 -8.41 -1.03
CA MET A 22 3.04 -7.48 -2.16
C MET A 22 3.79 -6.20 -1.79
N LYS A 23 5.11 -6.16 -2.04
CA LYS A 23 5.85 -4.91 -2.03
C LYS A 23 5.28 -4.00 -3.11
N VAL A 24 4.93 -2.78 -2.76
CA VAL A 24 4.48 -1.79 -3.74
C VAL A 24 5.69 -1.40 -4.59
N SER A 25 5.68 -1.82 -5.86
CA SER A 25 6.68 -1.40 -6.85
C SER A 25 6.36 0.01 -7.36
N GLY A 26 7.38 0.75 -7.78
CA GLY A 26 7.19 2.05 -8.45
C GLY A 26 6.93 3.23 -7.49
N LEU A 27 7.26 3.11 -6.19
CA LEU A 27 7.16 4.24 -5.25
C LEU A 27 8.08 5.39 -5.65
N TYR A 28 9.29 5.09 -6.10
CA TYR A 28 10.30 6.05 -6.52
C TYR A 28 10.30 6.35 -8.02
N GLU A 29 9.20 6.01 -8.70
CA GLU A 29 9.05 6.19 -10.14
C GLU A 29 7.88 7.10 -10.46
N ALA A 30 8.01 7.89 -11.53
CA ALA A 30 6.90 8.67 -12.06
C ALA A 30 7.00 8.82 -13.57
N THR A 31 5.85 8.92 -14.22
CA THR A 31 5.74 9.25 -15.65
C THR A 31 5.08 10.60 -15.83
N ILE A 32 5.68 11.44 -16.67
CA ILE A 32 5.24 12.81 -16.97
C ILE A 32 5.12 12.98 -18.49
N SER A 33 3.98 13.43 -18.96
CA SER A 33 3.81 13.82 -20.37
C SER A 33 4.62 15.08 -20.67
N VAL A 34 5.40 15.03 -21.75
CA VAL A 34 6.24 16.16 -22.20
C VAL A 34 5.91 16.51 -23.65
N SER A 35 6.03 17.79 -24.00
CA SER A 35 5.79 18.25 -25.36
C SER A 35 6.94 17.91 -26.32
N ASP A 36 8.15 17.88 -25.79
CA ASP A 36 9.39 17.60 -26.50
C ASP A 36 10.48 17.13 -25.50
N GLU A 37 11.61 16.67 -26.03
CA GLU A 37 12.72 16.11 -25.25
C GLU A 37 13.83 17.14 -24.94
N SER A 38 13.57 18.43 -25.13
CA SER A 38 14.51 19.50 -24.83
C SER A 38 14.90 19.55 -23.36
N GLU A 39 16.13 19.99 -23.08
CA GLU A 39 16.63 20.08 -21.70
C GLU A 39 15.75 20.92 -20.76
N PRO A 40 15.24 22.11 -21.17
CA PRO A 40 14.35 22.89 -20.30
C PRO A 40 13.04 22.14 -19.97
N LYS A 41 12.47 21.40 -20.94
CA LYS A 41 11.25 20.61 -20.72
C LYS A 41 11.51 19.40 -19.84
N ARG A 42 12.66 18.76 -20.01
CA ARG A 42 13.11 17.66 -19.16
C ARG A 42 13.26 18.11 -17.71
N SER A 43 13.96 19.23 -17.44
CA SER A 43 14.14 19.75 -16.09
C SER A 43 12.80 20.06 -15.40
N ILE A 44 11.83 20.66 -16.14
CA ILE A 44 10.46 20.87 -15.62
C ILE A 44 9.77 19.52 -15.33
N ALA A 45 9.91 18.54 -16.21
CA ALA A 45 9.31 17.23 -16.04
C ALA A 45 9.91 16.45 -14.85
N LEU A 46 11.23 16.54 -14.62
CA LEU A 46 11.91 15.95 -13.48
C LEU A 46 11.39 16.53 -12.15
N ARG A 47 11.20 17.84 -12.07
CA ARG A 47 10.57 18.48 -10.89
C ARG A 47 9.14 17.98 -10.66
N LYS A 48 8.33 17.87 -11.70
CA LYS A 48 6.97 17.32 -11.61
C LYS A 48 6.99 15.85 -11.20
N ALA A 49 7.94 15.07 -11.73
CA ALA A 49 8.12 13.67 -11.40
C ALA A 49 8.48 13.50 -9.92
N LEU A 50 9.44 14.28 -9.42
CA LEU A 50 9.81 14.22 -8.00
C LEU A 50 8.66 14.65 -7.10
N ALA A 51 7.90 15.68 -7.45
CA ALA A 51 6.71 16.08 -6.71
C ALA A 51 5.68 14.94 -6.57
N LYS A 52 5.43 14.17 -7.65
CA LYS A 52 4.59 12.97 -7.59
C LYS A 52 5.19 11.86 -6.71
N VAL A 53 6.49 11.64 -6.81
CA VAL A 53 7.19 10.64 -6.01
C VAL A 53 7.15 11.00 -4.52
N LEU A 54 7.33 12.27 -4.17
CA LEU A 54 7.21 12.72 -2.78
C LEU A 54 5.83 12.43 -2.19
N ILE A 55 4.75 12.67 -2.95
CA ILE A 55 3.39 12.30 -2.51
C ILE A 55 3.29 10.79 -2.25
N LYS A 56 3.82 9.95 -3.14
CA LYS A 56 3.83 8.49 -2.95
C LYS A 56 4.63 8.08 -1.72
N VAL A 57 5.84 8.62 -1.59
CA VAL A 57 6.81 8.20 -0.57
C VAL A 57 6.40 8.68 0.82
N THR A 58 5.85 9.87 0.96
CA THR A 58 5.36 10.40 2.24
C THR A 58 3.93 10.03 2.55
N GLY A 59 3.12 9.71 1.54
CA GLY A 59 1.69 9.56 1.65
C GLY A 59 0.93 10.89 1.87
N ASP A 60 1.63 12.01 1.98
CA ASP A 60 1.03 13.33 2.19
C ASP A 60 0.65 14.00 0.86
N ARG A 61 -0.65 14.16 0.59
CA ARG A 61 -1.14 14.86 -0.62
C ARG A 61 -0.74 16.34 -0.68
N ASN A 62 -0.39 16.93 0.47
CA ASN A 62 -0.03 18.34 0.59
C ASN A 62 1.49 18.56 0.68
N ILE A 63 2.32 17.54 0.55
CA ILE A 63 3.79 17.64 0.68
C ILE A 63 4.38 18.74 -0.20
N ASN A 64 3.78 19.00 -1.35
CA ASN A 64 4.20 20.06 -2.26
C ASN A 64 4.01 21.50 -1.70
N LYS A 65 3.26 21.66 -0.61
CA LYS A 65 3.14 22.92 0.13
C LYS A 65 4.23 23.08 1.19
N ASN A 66 4.97 22.03 1.48
CA ASN A 66 6.08 22.06 2.44
C ASN A 66 7.31 22.73 1.83
N THR A 67 7.86 23.72 2.53
CA THR A 67 9.01 24.52 2.05
C THR A 67 10.25 23.64 1.81
N SER A 68 10.53 22.72 2.72
CA SER A 68 11.69 21.81 2.61
C SER A 68 11.54 20.85 1.44
N ALA A 69 10.32 20.30 1.23
CA ALA A 69 10.04 19.46 0.08
C ALA A 69 10.19 20.22 -1.25
N ASN A 70 9.79 21.50 -1.30
CA ASN A 70 10.00 22.34 -2.47
C ASN A 70 11.49 22.57 -2.79
N LEU A 71 12.36 22.68 -1.79
CA LEU A 71 13.80 22.76 -2.02
C LEU A 71 14.35 21.48 -2.67
N LEU A 72 13.86 20.30 -2.25
CA LEU A 72 14.23 19.03 -2.88
C LEU A 72 13.70 18.95 -4.33
N ILE A 73 12.46 19.37 -4.57
CA ILE A 73 11.87 19.41 -5.92
C ILE A 73 12.71 20.27 -6.86
N GLN A 74 13.20 21.43 -6.43
CA GLN A 74 14.06 22.29 -7.26
C GLN A 74 15.40 21.62 -7.60
N ARG A 75 15.86 20.69 -6.78
CA ARG A 75 17.09 19.93 -6.96
C ARG A 75 16.85 18.50 -7.49
N SER A 76 15.72 18.26 -8.14
CA SER A 76 15.26 16.93 -8.57
C SER A 76 16.29 16.14 -9.37
N GLU A 77 17.12 16.80 -10.18
CA GLU A 77 18.13 16.16 -11.02
C GLU A 77 19.19 15.38 -10.21
N GLN A 78 19.47 15.80 -8.97
CA GLN A 78 20.43 15.16 -8.08
C GLN A 78 20.00 13.77 -7.60
N PHE A 79 18.69 13.51 -7.66
CA PHE A 79 18.10 12.26 -7.19
C PHE A 79 17.76 11.29 -8.33
N VAL A 80 17.95 11.69 -9.60
CA VAL A 80 17.64 10.84 -10.75
C VAL A 80 18.62 9.70 -10.85
N GLN A 81 18.12 8.45 -10.73
CA GLN A 81 18.89 7.26 -10.99
C GLN A 81 18.93 6.95 -12.48
N GLN A 82 17.76 6.99 -13.12
CA GLN A 82 17.61 6.81 -14.56
C GLN A 82 16.33 7.44 -15.09
N TYR A 83 16.30 7.72 -16.38
CA TYR A 83 15.10 8.15 -17.08
C TYR A 83 15.07 7.63 -18.52
N ARG A 84 13.88 7.57 -19.10
CA ARG A 84 13.68 7.20 -20.51
C ARG A 84 12.47 7.91 -21.07
N TYR A 85 12.50 8.14 -22.38
CA TYR A 85 11.34 8.62 -23.12
C TYR A 85 10.60 7.45 -23.76
N ASN A 86 9.29 7.41 -23.57
CA ASN A 86 8.38 6.48 -24.21
C ASN A 86 7.45 7.28 -25.13
N GLN A 87 7.27 6.83 -26.35
CA GLN A 87 6.26 7.39 -27.23
C GLN A 87 4.94 6.64 -27.03
N SER A 88 3.90 7.34 -26.62
CA SER A 88 2.54 6.80 -26.57
C SER A 88 1.80 7.26 -27.81
N THR A 89 1.34 6.32 -28.62
CA THR A 89 0.40 6.60 -29.71
C THR A 89 -1.01 6.66 -29.13
N ASN A 90 -1.70 7.77 -29.30
CA ASN A 90 -3.12 7.86 -28.92
C ASN A 90 -3.92 6.87 -29.78
N GLU A 91 -4.69 5.98 -29.16
CA GLU A 91 -5.59 5.00 -29.81
C GLU A 91 -6.67 5.64 -30.69
N TRP A 92 -6.81 6.95 -30.71
CA TRP A 92 -7.83 7.69 -31.45
C TRP A 92 -7.33 8.31 -32.76
N GLY A 93 -6.26 7.75 -33.36
CA GLY A 93 -5.89 8.07 -34.75
C GLY A 93 -5.46 9.50 -35.05
N GLN A 94 -5.26 10.36 -34.07
CA GLN A 94 -4.67 11.66 -34.26
C GLN A 94 -3.14 11.56 -34.13
N ASN A 95 -2.41 11.92 -35.18
CA ASN A 95 -0.95 11.87 -35.35
C ASN A 95 -0.15 12.76 -34.38
N LYS A 96 -0.56 12.90 -33.12
CA LYS A 96 0.21 13.59 -32.09
C LYS A 96 0.77 12.55 -31.12
N SER A 97 1.97 12.07 -31.39
CA SER A 97 2.72 11.27 -30.44
C SER A 97 2.97 12.11 -29.19
N ILE A 98 2.38 11.70 -28.06
CA ILE A 98 2.68 12.32 -26.77
C ILE A 98 3.91 11.62 -26.24
N SER A 99 5.01 12.35 -26.11
CA SER A 99 6.21 11.83 -25.46
C SER A 99 5.99 11.79 -23.97
N GLN A 100 6.33 10.66 -23.34
CA GLN A 100 6.26 10.48 -21.89
C GLN A 100 7.65 10.26 -21.34
N LEU A 101 8.05 11.06 -20.38
CA LEU A 101 9.27 10.88 -19.62
C LEU A 101 8.97 10.00 -18.39
N TRP A 102 9.46 8.77 -18.38
CA TRP A 102 9.52 7.93 -17.20
C TRP A 102 10.83 8.20 -16.47
N VAL A 103 10.75 8.38 -15.16
CA VAL A 103 11.88 8.69 -14.29
C VAL A 103 11.87 7.77 -13.10
N GLN A 104 13.03 7.24 -12.74
CA GLN A 104 13.29 6.54 -11.48
C GLN A 104 14.28 7.35 -10.66
N PHE A 105 13.94 7.59 -9.42
CA PHE A 105 14.79 8.28 -8.46
C PHE A 105 15.54 7.30 -7.57
N ASP A 106 16.74 7.68 -7.15
CA ASP A 106 17.54 6.93 -6.18
C ASP A 106 16.88 7.00 -4.81
N GLU A 107 16.50 5.84 -4.31
CA GLU A 107 15.77 5.68 -3.05
C GLU A 107 16.60 6.13 -1.86
N ASP A 108 17.85 5.67 -1.75
CA ASP A 108 18.70 5.94 -0.59
C ASP A 108 19.04 7.43 -0.52
N ALA A 109 19.38 8.03 -1.67
CA ALA A 109 19.67 9.46 -1.76
C ALA A 109 18.46 10.31 -1.41
N LEU A 110 17.26 9.94 -1.92
CA LEU A 110 16.05 10.69 -1.65
C LEU A 110 15.59 10.55 -0.19
N ASN A 111 15.59 9.33 0.36
CA ASN A 111 15.23 9.09 1.76
C ASN A 111 16.20 9.77 2.73
N GLY A 112 17.50 9.73 2.44
CA GLY A 112 18.50 10.47 3.21
C GLY A 112 18.26 11.97 3.23
N ALA A 113 17.89 12.55 2.07
CA ALA A 113 17.55 13.96 1.98
C ALA A 113 16.25 14.29 2.74
N LEU A 114 15.19 13.48 2.59
CA LEU A 114 13.93 13.65 3.33
C LEU A 114 14.16 13.63 4.83
N LYS A 115 14.92 12.67 5.32
CA LYS A 115 15.31 12.57 6.74
C LYS A 115 16.06 13.81 7.23
N THR A 116 17.01 14.33 6.43
CA THR A 116 17.77 15.54 6.77
C THR A 116 16.87 16.76 6.94
N TYR A 117 15.77 16.83 6.17
CA TYR A 117 14.78 17.90 6.26
C TYR A 117 13.63 17.62 7.23
N GLY A 118 13.70 16.53 8.01
CA GLY A 118 12.67 16.15 8.97
C GLY A 118 11.32 15.76 8.32
N ILE A 119 11.38 15.31 7.06
CA ILE A 119 10.19 14.83 6.34
C ILE A 119 10.09 13.32 6.51
N ASN A 120 9.00 12.87 7.10
CA ASN A 120 8.76 11.46 7.34
C ASN A 120 8.45 10.72 6.04
N VAL A 121 9.02 9.53 5.93
CA VAL A 121 8.80 8.62 4.81
C VAL A 121 7.87 7.50 5.26
N TRP A 122 6.80 7.28 4.52
CA TRP A 122 5.95 6.11 4.72
C TRP A 122 6.58 4.90 4.00
N GLY A 123 6.87 3.84 4.73
CA GLY A 123 7.63 2.67 4.28
C GLY A 123 7.10 1.97 3.03
N LYS A 124 7.88 1.01 2.52
CA LYS A 124 7.50 0.17 1.36
C LYS A 124 6.40 -0.83 1.70
N GLU A 125 6.36 -1.25 2.94
CA GLU A 125 5.31 -2.11 3.48
C GLU A 125 4.04 -1.27 3.63
N ARG A 126 3.15 -1.44 2.66
CA ARG A 126 1.87 -0.74 2.61
C ARG A 126 0.74 -1.72 2.86
N PRO A 127 -0.28 -1.33 3.61
CA PRO A 127 -1.43 -2.19 3.81
C PRO A 127 -2.13 -2.46 2.47
N SER A 128 -2.51 -3.70 2.24
CA SER A 128 -3.43 -4.10 1.19
C SER A 128 -4.86 -3.76 1.62
N ILE A 129 -5.64 -3.15 0.73
CA ILE A 129 -6.98 -2.65 1.06
C ILE A 129 -8.01 -3.31 0.13
N LEU A 130 -8.89 -4.14 0.69
CA LEU A 130 -10.01 -4.71 -0.03
C LEU A 130 -11.19 -3.73 -0.04
N VAL A 131 -11.74 -3.43 -1.22
CA VAL A 131 -12.81 -2.44 -1.39
C VAL A 131 -14.11 -3.09 -1.83
N TRP A 132 -15.11 -3.05 -0.96
CA TRP A 132 -16.50 -3.39 -1.28
C TRP A 132 -17.28 -2.11 -1.59
N LEU A 133 -17.58 -1.84 -2.85
CA LEU A 133 -18.33 -0.66 -3.26
C LEU A 133 -19.69 -1.04 -3.80
N VAL A 134 -20.73 -0.42 -3.27
CA VAL A 134 -22.10 -0.48 -3.80
C VAL A 134 -22.47 0.87 -4.40
N CYS A 135 -22.83 0.85 -5.67
CA CYS A 135 -23.34 2.01 -6.39
C CYS A 135 -24.86 1.99 -6.43
N GLN A 136 -25.48 3.16 -6.34
CA GLN A 136 -26.91 3.33 -6.64
C GLN A 136 -27.08 4.21 -7.87
N LYS A 137 -27.77 3.68 -8.87
CA LYS A 137 -28.26 4.44 -10.04
C LYS A 137 -29.77 4.37 -10.06
N ASP A 138 -30.40 5.50 -9.96
CA ASP A 138 -31.85 5.61 -9.78
C ASP A 138 -32.33 4.85 -8.52
N LYS A 139 -33.16 3.81 -8.70
CA LYS A 139 -33.65 2.94 -7.62
C LYS A 139 -32.86 1.64 -7.48
N ASN A 140 -31.93 1.38 -8.40
CA ASN A 140 -31.19 0.11 -8.46
C ASN A 140 -29.85 0.24 -7.74
N ARG A 141 -29.59 -0.71 -6.84
CA ARG A 141 -28.30 -0.83 -6.13
C ARG A 141 -27.58 -2.07 -6.63
N PHE A 142 -26.27 -1.96 -6.82
CA PHE A 142 -25.44 -3.05 -7.32
C PHE A 142 -24.02 -2.92 -6.83
N PHE A 143 -23.31 -4.04 -6.71
CA PHE A 143 -21.87 -4.01 -6.46
C PHE A 143 -21.14 -3.43 -7.67
N ALA A 144 -20.18 -2.53 -7.39
CA ALA A 144 -19.25 -2.08 -8.41
C ALA A 144 -18.36 -3.25 -8.84
N SER A 145 -18.29 -3.49 -10.14
CA SER A 145 -17.49 -4.53 -10.76
C SER A 145 -16.77 -3.99 -12.01
N LEU A 146 -15.72 -4.69 -12.45
CA LEU A 146 -15.01 -4.33 -13.68
C LEU A 146 -15.93 -4.29 -14.93
N GLU A 147 -17.02 -5.06 -14.92
CA GLU A 147 -17.96 -5.10 -16.04
C GLU A 147 -18.95 -3.92 -16.05
N ARG A 148 -19.37 -3.46 -14.86
CA ARG A 148 -20.45 -2.48 -14.73
C ARG A 148 -20.01 -1.09 -14.32
N SER A 149 -18.85 -0.97 -13.68
CA SER A 149 -18.39 0.25 -13.03
C SER A 149 -16.87 0.44 -13.16
N PHE A 150 -16.30 -0.05 -14.26
CA PHE A 150 -14.86 0.05 -14.53
C PHE A 150 -14.34 1.47 -14.31
N GLU A 151 -15.08 2.47 -14.80
CA GLU A 151 -14.73 3.89 -14.68
C GLU A 151 -14.55 4.30 -13.21
N TYR A 152 -15.49 3.96 -12.33
CA TYR A 152 -15.41 4.30 -10.90
C TYR A 152 -14.26 3.57 -10.19
N LEU A 153 -14.06 2.28 -10.51
CA LEU A 153 -12.97 1.50 -9.94
C LEU A 153 -11.62 2.00 -10.43
N SER A 154 -11.51 2.41 -11.71
CA SER A 154 -10.30 3.00 -12.28
C SER A 154 -9.93 4.32 -11.60
N ILE A 155 -10.89 5.22 -11.39
CA ILE A 155 -10.69 6.49 -10.68
C ILE A 155 -10.12 6.25 -9.28
N MET A 156 -10.70 5.30 -8.55
CA MET A 156 -10.25 4.94 -7.20
C MET A 156 -8.84 4.35 -7.20
N GLU A 157 -8.54 3.41 -8.12
CA GLU A 157 -7.22 2.80 -8.24
C GLU A 157 -6.16 3.80 -8.68
N ASP A 158 -6.47 4.66 -9.64
CA ASP A 158 -5.55 5.71 -10.10
C ASP A 158 -5.22 6.69 -8.97
N ARG A 159 -6.23 7.06 -8.17
CA ARG A 159 -6.02 7.93 -7.01
C ARG A 159 -5.19 7.26 -5.93
N ALA A 160 -5.48 6.02 -5.58
CA ALA A 160 -4.73 5.25 -4.61
C ALA A 160 -3.27 5.04 -5.07
N SER A 161 -3.08 4.65 -6.33
CA SER A 161 -1.76 4.47 -6.96
C SER A 161 -0.93 5.76 -6.97
N ALA A 162 -1.56 6.91 -7.23
CA ALA A 162 -0.91 8.22 -7.19
C ALA A 162 -0.37 8.55 -5.78
N ARG A 163 -0.88 7.90 -4.74
CA ARG A 163 -0.46 8.02 -3.34
C ARG A 163 0.31 6.81 -2.81
N GLY A 164 0.67 5.89 -3.72
CA GLY A 164 1.49 4.72 -3.39
C GLY A 164 0.75 3.61 -2.65
N ILE A 165 -0.57 3.50 -2.81
CA ILE A 165 -1.41 2.42 -2.30
C ILE A 165 -2.00 1.63 -3.47
N ARG A 166 -2.23 0.33 -3.27
CA ARG A 166 -3.00 -0.52 -4.17
C ARG A 166 -4.31 -0.93 -3.52
N LEU A 167 -5.37 -0.87 -4.31
CA LEU A 167 -6.68 -1.38 -3.92
C LEU A 167 -6.87 -2.80 -4.47
N LEU A 168 -7.55 -3.63 -3.70
CA LEU A 168 -8.04 -4.93 -4.13
C LEU A 168 -9.55 -4.83 -4.31
N PHE A 169 -10.06 -5.36 -5.38
CA PHE A 169 -11.50 -5.43 -5.61
C PHE A 169 -11.96 -6.88 -5.54
N PRO A 170 -13.13 -7.18 -4.93
CA PRO A 170 -13.64 -8.54 -4.82
C PRO A 170 -13.96 -9.11 -6.20
N LEU A 171 -13.85 -10.43 -6.32
CA LEU A 171 -14.19 -11.15 -7.55
C LEU A 171 -15.68 -11.16 -7.84
N LEU A 172 -16.52 -10.97 -6.82
CA LEU A 172 -17.98 -11.03 -6.85
C LEU A 172 -18.49 -12.37 -7.42
N ASP A 173 -17.73 -13.43 -7.18
CA ASP A 173 -18.07 -14.80 -7.57
C ASP A 173 -19.20 -15.39 -6.68
N LEU A 174 -19.54 -16.66 -6.90
CA LEU A 174 -20.59 -17.33 -6.14
C LEU A 174 -20.24 -17.41 -4.64
N GLN A 175 -18.97 -17.52 -4.28
CA GLN A 175 -18.55 -17.54 -2.89
C GLN A 175 -18.78 -16.18 -2.23
N ASP A 176 -18.39 -15.09 -2.88
CA ASP A 176 -18.61 -13.73 -2.36
C ASP A 176 -20.12 -13.47 -2.21
N THR A 177 -20.90 -13.71 -3.27
CA THR A 177 -22.35 -13.42 -3.29
C THR A 177 -23.16 -14.31 -2.35
N SER A 178 -22.58 -15.43 -1.88
CA SER A 178 -23.19 -16.26 -0.83
C SER A 178 -22.97 -15.72 0.59
N LEU A 179 -21.94 -14.91 0.79
CA LEU A 179 -21.53 -14.39 2.10
C LEU A 179 -21.95 -12.93 2.33
N ILE A 180 -22.07 -12.14 1.25
CA ILE A 180 -22.38 -10.72 1.33
C ILE A 180 -23.35 -10.30 0.24
N SER A 181 -24.30 -9.47 0.62
CA SER A 181 -25.30 -8.89 -0.30
C SER A 181 -25.12 -7.36 -0.42
N VAL A 182 -25.73 -6.80 -1.46
CA VAL A 182 -25.82 -5.32 -1.62
C VAL A 182 -26.47 -4.66 -0.40
N ALA A 183 -27.46 -5.34 0.22
CA ALA A 183 -28.14 -4.83 1.40
C ALA A 183 -27.22 -4.75 2.63
N ASP A 184 -26.24 -5.65 2.75
CA ASP A 184 -25.30 -5.67 3.87
C ASP A 184 -24.37 -4.44 3.82
N ILE A 185 -23.80 -4.12 2.65
CA ILE A 185 -23.03 -2.90 2.45
C ILE A 185 -23.91 -1.66 2.65
N TRP A 186 -25.12 -1.68 2.08
CA TRP A 186 -26.01 -0.53 2.19
C TRP A 186 -26.49 -0.28 3.63
N GLY A 187 -26.71 -1.34 4.40
CA GLY A 187 -27.04 -1.29 5.82
C GLY A 187 -25.83 -1.01 6.73
N SER A 188 -24.61 -1.04 6.22
CA SER A 188 -23.37 -0.96 7.00
C SER A 188 -23.24 -2.09 8.03
N PHE A 189 -23.67 -3.30 7.68
CA PHE A 189 -23.54 -4.47 8.55
C PHE A 189 -22.11 -4.97 8.54
N LYS A 190 -21.43 -4.87 9.69
CA LYS A 190 -20.01 -5.20 9.86
C LYS A 190 -19.72 -6.69 9.60
N GLU A 191 -20.49 -7.58 10.22
CA GLU A 191 -20.22 -9.02 10.22
C GLU A 191 -20.16 -9.65 8.82
N PRO A 192 -21.14 -9.44 7.90
CA PRO A 192 -21.06 -9.95 6.54
C PRO A 192 -19.84 -9.42 5.78
N VAL A 193 -19.51 -8.13 5.97
CA VAL A 193 -18.34 -7.50 5.33
C VAL A 193 -17.05 -8.19 5.76
N LEU A 194 -16.83 -8.38 7.07
CA LEU A 194 -15.63 -9.02 7.58
C LEU A 194 -15.54 -10.47 7.10
N LYS A 195 -16.64 -11.24 7.21
CA LYS A 195 -16.68 -12.65 6.82
C LYS A 195 -16.39 -12.86 5.32
N ALA A 196 -16.97 -12.04 4.44
CA ALA A 196 -16.71 -12.12 3.00
C ALA A 196 -15.26 -11.72 2.65
N SER A 197 -14.64 -10.90 3.49
CA SER A 197 -13.28 -10.40 3.28
C SER A 197 -12.18 -11.36 3.71
N GLU A 198 -12.46 -12.34 4.58
CA GLU A 198 -11.47 -13.28 5.14
C GLU A 198 -10.63 -13.98 4.06
N ARG A 199 -11.25 -14.39 2.96
CA ARG A 199 -10.56 -15.09 1.86
C ARG A 199 -9.50 -14.25 1.14
N TYR A 200 -9.60 -12.92 1.22
CA TYR A 200 -8.71 -11.99 0.53
C TYR A 200 -7.46 -11.65 1.34
N GLN A 201 -7.44 -11.98 2.64
CA GLN A 201 -6.31 -11.74 3.55
C GLN A 201 -5.75 -10.31 3.45
N SER A 202 -6.63 -9.33 3.28
CA SER A 202 -6.28 -7.91 3.21
C SER A 202 -6.01 -7.34 4.62
N ASP A 203 -5.08 -6.38 4.69
CA ASP A 203 -4.72 -5.73 5.96
C ASP A 203 -5.81 -4.76 6.45
N ALA A 204 -6.53 -4.15 5.50
CA ALA A 204 -7.67 -3.28 5.76
C ALA A 204 -8.82 -3.58 4.80
N ILE A 205 -10.05 -3.31 5.24
CA ILE A 205 -11.25 -3.44 4.43
C ILE A 205 -11.91 -2.08 4.35
N LEU A 206 -12.28 -1.65 3.15
CA LEU A 206 -13.06 -0.45 2.89
C LEU A 206 -14.42 -0.86 2.34
N SER A 207 -15.50 -0.52 3.02
CA SER A 207 -16.85 -0.63 2.45
C SER A 207 -17.40 0.75 2.09
N GLY A 208 -18.00 0.87 0.91
CA GLY A 208 -18.45 2.14 0.37
C GLY A 208 -19.84 2.08 -0.24
N LYS A 209 -20.57 3.18 -0.12
CA LYS A 209 -21.83 3.46 -0.81
C LYS A 209 -21.64 4.69 -1.66
N PHE A 210 -21.98 4.61 -2.94
CA PHE A 210 -21.84 5.72 -3.87
C PHE A 210 -23.17 5.97 -4.57
N THR A 211 -23.68 7.19 -4.49
CA THR A 211 -25.00 7.54 -5.00
C THR A 211 -25.10 8.99 -5.42
N GLN A 212 -25.92 9.27 -6.39
CA GLN A 212 -26.36 10.63 -6.70
C GLN A 212 -27.61 10.94 -5.85
N ILE A 213 -27.46 11.86 -4.90
CA ILE A 213 -28.56 12.24 -3.97
C ILE A 213 -29.45 13.34 -4.51
N LEU A 214 -28.91 14.21 -5.38
CA LEU A 214 -29.62 15.26 -6.13
C LEU A 214 -29.07 15.29 -7.56
N PRO A 215 -29.76 15.93 -8.53
CA PRO A 215 -29.30 15.99 -9.93
C PRO A 215 -27.87 16.48 -10.13
N ALA A 216 -27.36 17.33 -9.23
CA ALA A 216 -26.02 17.86 -9.28
C ALA A 216 -25.23 17.59 -7.99
N LEU A 217 -25.57 16.54 -7.23
CA LEU A 217 -24.86 16.21 -5.99
C LEU A 217 -24.67 14.71 -5.84
N TRP A 218 -23.41 14.33 -5.80
CA TRP A 218 -22.97 12.96 -5.51
C TRP A 218 -22.50 12.84 -4.07
N GLU A 219 -22.71 11.69 -3.49
CA GLU A 219 -22.28 11.34 -2.13
C GLU A 219 -21.64 9.95 -2.12
N SER A 220 -20.55 9.83 -1.36
CA SER A 220 -20.02 8.55 -0.95
C SER A 220 -19.93 8.46 0.58
N LYS A 221 -20.33 7.30 1.13
CA LYS A 221 -20.19 6.99 2.56
C LYS A 221 -19.30 5.79 2.72
N TRP A 222 -18.29 5.93 3.53
CA TRP A 222 -17.22 4.97 3.70
C TRP A 222 -17.11 4.46 5.11
N SER A 223 -16.76 3.18 5.26
CA SER A 223 -16.39 2.55 6.52
C SER A 223 -15.12 1.76 6.31
N MET A 224 -14.04 2.14 7.00
CA MET A 224 -12.77 1.41 7.03
C MET A 224 -12.73 0.52 8.27
N TYR A 225 -12.38 -0.76 8.07
CA TYR A 225 -12.16 -1.74 9.13
C TYR A 225 -10.66 -2.05 9.16
N LEU A 226 -10.01 -1.78 10.29
CA LEU A 226 -8.58 -1.99 10.47
C LEU A 226 -8.28 -2.29 11.95
N GLY A 227 -7.64 -3.44 12.25
CA GLY A 227 -7.23 -3.79 13.60
C GLY A 227 -8.39 -3.83 14.62
N GLY A 228 -9.61 -4.24 14.19
CA GLY A 228 -10.80 -4.27 15.04
C GLY A 228 -11.56 -2.94 15.14
N GLU A 229 -10.95 -1.84 14.76
CA GLU A 229 -11.56 -0.51 14.74
C GLU A 229 -12.39 -0.28 13.47
N VAL A 230 -13.35 0.64 13.59
CA VAL A 230 -14.18 1.10 12.45
C VAL A 230 -14.12 2.62 12.39
N VAL A 231 -13.70 3.14 11.24
CA VAL A 231 -13.64 4.59 10.99
C VAL A 231 -14.56 4.93 9.83
N ASN A 232 -15.45 5.91 10.02
CA ASN A 232 -16.43 6.31 9.02
C ASN A 232 -16.18 7.74 8.54
N TRP A 233 -16.47 8.01 7.25
CA TRP A 233 -16.51 9.36 6.70
C TRP A 233 -17.46 9.45 5.51
N THR A 234 -17.72 10.67 5.08
CA THR A 234 -18.61 10.97 3.94
C THR A 234 -17.94 12.04 3.09
N SER A 235 -17.98 11.86 1.78
CA SER A 235 -17.54 12.85 0.80
C SER A 235 -18.72 13.23 -0.09
N GLN A 236 -18.82 14.51 -0.46
CA GLN A 236 -19.88 15.04 -1.34
C GLN A 236 -19.29 16.04 -2.32
N SER A 237 -19.72 15.98 -3.59
CA SER A 237 -19.33 16.93 -4.63
C SER A 237 -20.38 16.94 -5.74
N GLU A 238 -20.37 17.98 -6.55
CA GLU A 238 -21.15 18.05 -7.79
C GLU A 238 -20.61 17.13 -8.88
N VAL A 239 -19.36 16.69 -8.76
CA VAL A 239 -18.66 15.81 -9.72
C VAL A 239 -18.44 14.45 -9.10
N ALA A 240 -18.94 13.40 -9.76
CA ALA A 240 -18.85 12.01 -9.31
C ALA A 240 -17.41 11.57 -9.02
N ASP A 241 -16.49 11.89 -9.93
CA ASP A 241 -15.08 11.48 -9.84
C ASP A 241 -14.42 12.07 -8.60
N ILE A 242 -14.67 13.36 -8.32
CA ILE A 242 -14.13 14.06 -7.15
C ILE A 242 -14.58 13.40 -5.85
N VAL A 243 -15.83 12.94 -5.79
CA VAL A 243 -16.36 12.25 -4.58
C VAL A 243 -15.61 10.97 -4.31
N LEU A 244 -15.29 10.19 -5.35
CA LEU A 244 -14.53 8.95 -5.22
C LEU A 244 -13.06 9.23 -4.87
N GLU A 245 -12.43 10.20 -5.55
CA GLU A 245 -11.05 10.63 -5.28
C GLU A 245 -10.89 11.11 -3.84
N GLU A 246 -11.79 11.98 -3.35
CA GLU A 246 -11.78 12.47 -1.98
C GLU A 246 -11.99 11.34 -0.96
N GLY A 247 -12.87 10.37 -1.28
CA GLY A 247 -13.08 9.21 -0.45
C GLY A 247 -11.80 8.39 -0.26
N ILE A 248 -11.03 8.19 -1.33
CA ILE A 248 -9.74 7.49 -1.29
C ILE A 248 -8.65 8.33 -0.63
N ASP A 249 -8.63 9.63 -0.88
CA ASP A 249 -7.69 10.53 -0.22
C ASP A 249 -7.83 10.50 1.30
N GLU A 250 -9.07 10.56 1.79
CA GLU A 250 -9.37 10.51 3.22
C GLU A 250 -9.00 9.14 3.84
N LEU A 251 -9.24 8.03 3.12
CA LEU A 251 -8.76 6.71 3.49
C LEU A 251 -7.25 6.73 3.73
N ILE A 252 -6.49 7.24 2.76
CA ILE A 252 -5.03 7.23 2.81
C ILE A 252 -4.51 8.18 3.89
N ASP A 253 -5.11 9.36 4.07
CA ASP A 253 -4.75 10.29 5.14
C ASP A 253 -4.92 9.64 6.53
N LYS A 254 -6.01 8.89 6.75
CA LYS A 254 -6.24 8.12 7.99
C LYS A 254 -5.20 7.02 8.18
N LEU A 255 -4.86 6.30 7.11
CA LEU A 255 -3.79 5.30 7.17
C LEU A 255 -2.43 5.95 7.47
N VAL A 256 -2.05 6.99 6.73
CA VAL A 256 -0.79 7.71 6.96
C VAL A 256 -0.72 8.21 8.40
N SER A 257 -1.76 8.86 8.91
CA SER A 257 -1.76 9.35 10.29
C SER A 257 -1.61 8.22 11.31
N ARG A 258 -2.23 7.05 11.07
CA ARG A 258 -2.10 5.89 11.95
C ARG A 258 -0.67 5.33 11.92
N TYR A 259 -0.09 5.20 10.74
CA TYR A 259 1.24 4.62 10.56
C TYR A 259 2.39 5.60 10.83
N THR A 260 2.15 6.93 10.79
CA THR A 260 3.18 7.95 11.05
C THR A 260 3.08 8.61 12.43
N ASN A 261 1.91 8.60 13.11
CA ASN A 261 1.77 9.13 14.47
C ASN A 261 2.48 8.29 15.54
N ILE A 262 2.89 7.08 15.20
CA ILE A 262 3.78 6.26 16.01
C ILE A 262 5.20 6.90 16.13
N GLN A 263 5.51 7.92 15.32
CA GLN A 263 6.84 8.56 15.19
C GLN A 263 7.25 9.52 16.33
N LYS A 264 6.48 9.68 17.38
CA LYS A 264 6.81 10.61 18.47
C LYS A 264 7.34 9.96 19.75
N GLN A 265 7.63 8.67 19.75
CA GLN A 265 8.24 8.01 20.89
C GLN A 265 9.73 7.81 20.67
N ASP A 266 10.50 8.05 21.75
CA ASP A 266 11.95 7.99 21.85
C ASP A 266 12.55 6.73 21.19
N PHE A 267 13.84 6.81 20.80
CA PHE A 267 14.65 5.67 20.31
C PHE A 267 14.63 4.53 21.33
N GLU A 268 13.61 3.71 21.33
CA GLU A 268 13.54 2.53 22.16
C GLU A 268 14.23 1.36 21.44
N SER A 269 15.12 0.70 22.18
CA SER A 269 15.70 -0.57 21.78
C SER A 269 14.71 -1.67 22.15
N ILE A 270 14.33 -2.48 21.17
CA ILE A 270 13.48 -3.65 21.39
C ILE A 270 14.22 -4.92 21.05
N GLU A 271 13.95 -5.95 21.83
CA GLU A 271 14.46 -7.29 21.58
C GLU A 271 13.37 -8.14 20.97
N ILE A 272 13.65 -8.73 19.82
CA ILE A 272 12.78 -9.70 19.17
C ILE A 272 13.48 -11.05 19.06
N LEU A 273 12.77 -12.10 19.41
CA LEU A 273 13.21 -13.47 19.23
C LEU A 273 12.63 -14.03 17.94
N ILE A 274 13.46 -14.54 17.05
CA ILE A 274 13.00 -15.15 15.80
C ILE A 274 13.45 -16.62 15.78
N SER A 275 12.48 -17.51 15.71
CA SER A 275 12.65 -18.96 15.59
C SER A 275 12.72 -19.40 14.12
N ASP A 276 13.15 -20.66 13.92
CA ASP A 276 13.30 -21.32 12.62
C ASP A 276 14.40 -20.75 11.72
N ILE A 277 15.37 -20.04 12.31
CA ILE A 277 16.59 -19.62 11.62
C ILE A 277 17.64 -20.74 11.75
N ASN A 278 17.60 -21.70 10.83
CA ASN A 278 18.42 -22.92 10.89
C ASN A 278 19.61 -22.91 9.92
N THR A 279 19.70 -21.91 9.02
CA THR A 279 20.75 -21.80 8.00
C THR A 279 21.31 -20.38 7.96
N ILE A 280 22.49 -20.24 7.37
CA ILE A 280 23.11 -18.93 7.14
C ILE A 280 22.26 -18.09 6.16
N ASP A 281 21.62 -18.73 5.19
CA ASP A 281 20.75 -18.07 4.24
C ASP A 281 19.51 -17.49 4.93
N ASN A 282 18.86 -18.25 5.81
CA ASN A 282 17.74 -17.78 6.61
C ASN A 282 18.13 -16.61 7.52
N TYR A 283 19.34 -16.66 8.08
CA TYR A 283 19.90 -15.57 8.86
C TYR A 283 20.09 -14.30 8.00
N ALA A 284 20.75 -14.44 6.85
CA ALA A 284 21.02 -13.32 5.95
C ALA A 284 19.72 -12.68 5.43
N GLU A 285 18.74 -13.50 5.08
CA GLU A 285 17.42 -13.06 4.66
C GLU A 285 16.70 -12.29 5.78
N THR A 286 16.65 -12.87 6.99
CA THR A 286 16.01 -12.24 8.16
C THR A 286 16.68 -10.93 8.52
N PHE A 287 18.02 -10.91 8.58
CA PHE A 287 18.78 -9.69 8.89
C PHE A 287 18.55 -8.60 7.85
N SER A 288 18.59 -8.95 6.56
CA SER A 288 18.34 -8.01 5.46
C SER A 288 16.91 -7.49 5.49
N TYR A 289 15.94 -8.36 5.78
CA TYR A 289 14.55 -7.97 5.94
C TYR A 289 14.38 -6.97 7.08
N LEU A 290 14.86 -7.28 8.29
CA LEU A 290 14.77 -6.38 9.44
C LEU A 290 15.44 -5.04 9.18
N LYS A 291 16.60 -5.04 8.49
CA LYS A 291 17.31 -3.81 8.10
C LYS A 291 16.55 -3.01 7.03
N SER A 292 15.71 -3.65 6.22
CA SER A 292 14.90 -2.99 5.20
C SER A 292 13.64 -2.31 5.74
N LEU A 293 13.25 -2.59 6.99
CA LEU A 293 12.11 -1.95 7.64
C LEU A 293 12.44 -0.48 7.92
N GLN A 294 11.63 0.43 7.41
CA GLN A 294 11.88 1.86 7.58
C GLN A 294 11.73 2.35 9.02
N SER A 295 10.93 1.64 9.81
CA SER A 295 10.83 1.87 11.25
C SER A 295 12.09 1.49 12.02
N VAL A 296 13.04 0.78 11.41
CA VAL A 296 14.26 0.27 12.03
C VAL A 296 15.49 1.05 11.56
N THR A 297 16.18 1.70 12.51
CA THR A 297 17.41 2.46 12.24
C THR A 297 18.65 1.58 12.37
N ARG A 298 18.62 0.61 13.30
CA ARG A 298 19.73 -0.30 13.55
C ARG A 298 19.21 -1.70 13.89
N VAL A 299 19.87 -2.71 13.33
CA VAL A 299 19.69 -4.12 13.68
C VAL A 299 21.02 -4.64 14.23
N SER A 300 20.99 -5.24 15.40
CA SER A 300 22.12 -5.94 16.00
C SER A 300 21.69 -7.33 16.48
N VAL A 301 22.61 -8.27 16.45
CA VAL A 301 22.39 -9.62 17.00
C VAL A 301 22.79 -9.60 18.46
N LYS A 302 21.88 -9.92 19.37
CA LYS A 302 22.14 -9.99 20.80
C LYS A 302 22.53 -11.39 21.26
N GLN A 303 21.83 -12.39 20.72
CA GLN A 303 22.06 -13.80 21.09
C GLN A 303 21.79 -14.70 19.90
N VAL A 304 22.64 -15.72 19.74
CA VAL A 304 22.46 -16.80 18.77
C VAL A 304 22.30 -18.11 19.52
N SER A 305 21.24 -18.83 19.21
CA SER A 305 20.95 -20.16 19.73
C SER A 305 20.69 -21.13 18.58
N PRO A 306 20.74 -22.44 18.78
CA PRO A 306 20.60 -23.42 17.69
C PRO A 306 19.30 -23.27 16.87
N ASN A 307 18.19 -22.85 17.49
CA ASN A 307 16.87 -22.81 16.87
C ASN A 307 16.26 -21.40 16.82
N HIS A 308 16.92 -20.39 17.39
CA HIS A 308 16.43 -19.02 17.41
C HIS A 308 17.57 -18.01 17.54
N ILE A 309 17.30 -16.80 17.07
CA ILE A 309 18.19 -15.65 17.22
C ILE A 309 17.42 -14.51 17.87
N VAL A 310 18.05 -13.85 18.84
CA VAL A 310 17.54 -12.62 19.43
C VAL A 310 18.21 -11.44 18.72
N PHE A 311 17.40 -10.64 18.05
CA PHE A 311 17.82 -9.37 17.44
C PHE A 311 17.44 -8.22 18.36
N GLU A 312 18.33 -7.26 18.48
CA GLU A 312 18.04 -5.94 19.04
C GLU A 312 17.79 -4.97 17.89
N LEU A 313 16.63 -4.37 17.90
CA LEU A 313 16.21 -3.37 16.92
C LEU A 313 16.12 -2.01 17.59
N ILE A 314 16.71 -1.01 16.98
CA ILE A 314 16.54 0.39 17.38
C ILE A 314 15.76 1.09 16.27
N GLY A 315 14.67 1.73 16.61
CA GLY A 315 13.81 2.39 15.65
C GLY A 315 13.30 3.74 16.12
N GLU A 316 12.90 4.57 15.17
CA GLU A 316 12.38 5.91 15.41
C GLU A 316 10.87 5.90 15.76
N GLN A 317 10.21 4.75 15.63
CA GLN A 317 8.76 4.61 15.77
C GLN A 317 8.34 3.81 17.03
N GLY A 318 9.27 3.56 17.94
CA GLY A 318 9.02 2.76 19.12
C GLY A 318 8.63 1.30 18.82
N VAL A 319 8.21 0.59 19.86
CA VAL A 319 7.82 -0.83 19.81
C VAL A 319 6.69 -1.08 18.80
N ASP A 320 5.63 -0.27 18.89
CA ASP A 320 4.41 -0.46 18.10
C ASP A 320 4.67 -0.28 16.59
N GLY A 321 5.50 0.69 16.20
CA GLY A 321 5.84 0.92 14.80
C GLY A 321 6.66 -0.21 14.18
N ILE A 322 7.58 -0.78 14.95
CA ILE A 322 8.39 -1.93 14.51
C ILE A 322 7.51 -3.19 14.39
N GLN A 323 6.65 -3.46 15.37
CA GLN A 323 5.71 -4.58 15.33
C GLN A 323 4.79 -4.49 14.11
N GLN A 324 4.27 -3.31 13.84
CA GLN A 324 3.38 -3.07 12.71
C GLN A 324 4.10 -3.26 11.36
N ALA A 325 5.33 -2.76 11.23
CA ALA A 325 6.14 -2.97 10.03
C ALA A 325 6.46 -4.46 9.81
N ILE A 326 6.76 -5.21 10.88
CA ILE A 326 6.96 -6.66 10.81
C ILE A 326 5.67 -7.37 10.36
N ALA A 327 4.53 -7.02 10.94
CA ALA A 327 3.25 -7.62 10.60
C ALA A 327 2.85 -7.39 9.13
N LEU A 328 3.08 -6.17 8.61
CA LEU A 328 2.82 -5.85 7.20
C LEU A 328 3.75 -6.57 6.23
N GLY A 329 5.00 -6.82 6.63
CA GLY A 329 6.01 -7.46 5.77
C GLY A 329 5.75 -8.93 5.49
N LYS A 330 4.91 -9.61 6.28
CA LYS A 330 4.48 -11.02 6.11
C LYS A 330 5.65 -12.03 5.95
N LYS A 331 6.85 -11.66 6.38
CA LYS A 331 8.05 -12.52 6.42
C LYS A 331 8.21 -13.21 7.76
N LEU A 332 7.66 -12.60 8.79
CA LEU A 332 7.69 -13.11 10.16
C LEU A 332 6.26 -13.22 10.67
N GLN A 333 5.96 -14.34 11.32
CA GLN A 333 4.68 -14.59 11.97
C GLN A 333 4.85 -14.44 13.49
N SER A 334 4.00 -13.62 14.11
CA SER A 334 3.95 -13.52 15.57
C SER A 334 3.48 -14.82 16.20
N ILE A 335 4.10 -15.21 17.31
CA ILE A 335 3.71 -16.38 18.12
C ILE A 335 2.77 -15.88 19.20
N GLU A 336 1.50 -16.26 19.12
CA GLU A 336 0.46 -15.87 20.08
C GLU A 336 0.73 -16.49 21.48
N GLY A 337 0.54 -15.70 22.52
CA GLY A 337 0.63 -16.15 23.93
C GLY A 337 2.00 -15.97 24.58
N SER A 338 2.95 -15.34 23.92
CA SER A 338 4.24 -14.95 24.49
C SER A 338 4.19 -13.49 24.93
N ASP A 339 4.57 -13.23 26.21
CA ASP A 339 4.75 -11.86 26.74
C ASP A 339 5.94 -11.15 26.09
N ASN A 340 6.78 -11.85 25.35
CA ASN A 340 7.92 -11.35 24.61
C ASN A 340 7.58 -11.26 23.13
N MET A 341 8.24 -10.35 22.41
CA MET A 341 8.12 -10.21 20.96
C MET A 341 8.78 -11.41 20.26
N GLU A 342 8.03 -12.51 20.14
CA GLU A 342 8.47 -13.74 19.52
C GLU A 342 7.83 -13.91 18.14
N TYR A 343 8.68 -14.23 17.18
CA TYR A 343 8.29 -14.42 15.80
C TYR A 343 8.86 -15.72 15.25
N ARG A 344 8.22 -16.20 14.20
CA ARG A 344 8.71 -17.33 13.39
C ARG A 344 8.99 -16.84 11.98
N LEU A 345 10.15 -17.25 11.43
CA LEU A 345 10.45 -17.03 10.02
C LEU A 345 9.51 -17.89 9.18
N LEU A 346 8.82 -17.25 8.22
CA LEU A 346 8.01 -17.95 7.23
C LEU A 346 8.90 -18.45 6.09
N PRO A 347 8.64 -19.66 5.57
CA PRO A 347 9.44 -20.29 4.52
C PRO A 347 9.39 -19.53 3.18
#